data_d1b4b0ddd95840269db9ee4c6f67b376
#
_entry.id   d1b4b0ddd95840269db9ee4c6f67b376
#
_cell.length_a   1.000
_cell.length_b   1.000
_cell.length_c   1.000
_cell.angle_alpha   90.00
_cell.angle_beta   90.00
_cell.angle_gamma   90.00
#
_symmetry.space_group_name_H-M   'P 1'
#
loop_
_entity.id
_entity.type
_entity.pdbx_description
1 polymer ?
#
loop_
_entity_poly.entity_id
_entity_poly.type
_entity_poly.pdbx_seq_one_letter_code
_entity_poly.pdbx_strand_id
1 'polypeptide(L)'
;MPFELTCSAFKDGELIPKRHTCDGEDLSPPLRWNHPPAGTRSFVLIDPDAPGHIWVHWVLYNIPLDLRGLAEGIPSQETLPNEARQGLNDSQEIGYGGPCPPPGKPHRYYFKLYALDVELALKSRATKAHVVDAMKGHVLAETCLMGQFAR
;
A
#
# COMPACT_ATOMS: atom_id res chain seq x y z
N MET A 1 -3.73 -11.74 19.42
CA MET A 1 -3.85 -11.96 17.98
C MET A 1 -2.98 -10.94 17.24
N PRO A 2 -2.18 -11.35 16.28
CA PRO A 2 -1.30 -10.41 15.57
C PRO A 2 -2.07 -9.52 14.57
N PHE A 3 -1.57 -8.31 14.40
CA PHE A 3 -1.98 -7.42 13.33
C PHE A 3 -1.43 -7.98 12.03
N GLU A 4 -2.28 -8.38 11.10
CA GLU A 4 -1.87 -9.13 9.91
C GLU A 4 -2.57 -8.64 8.65
N LEU A 5 -1.79 -8.47 7.58
CA LEU A 5 -2.26 -8.08 6.26
C LEU A 5 -2.28 -9.29 5.33
N THR A 6 -3.40 -9.50 4.66
CA THR A 6 -3.56 -10.61 3.71
C THR A 6 -4.20 -10.12 2.42
N CYS A 7 -4.13 -10.95 1.39
CA CYS A 7 -4.74 -10.67 0.08
C CYS A 7 -5.40 -11.96 -0.43
N SER A 8 -6.60 -11.83 -1.01
CA SER A 8 -7.28 -12.97 -1.57
C SER A 8 -6.74 -13.37 -2.95
N ALA A 9 -5.99 -12.49 -3.60
CA ALA A 9 -5.45 -12.75 -4.94
C ALA A 9 -4.12 -13.53 -4.93
N PHE A 10 -3.33 -13.40 -3.86
CA PHE A 10 -2.07 -14.12 -3.70
C PHE A 10 -1.70 -14.21 -2.23
N LYS A 11 -0.94 -15.23 -1.87
CA LYS A 11 -0.42 -15.40 -0.51
C LYS A 11 0.98 -14.80 -0.41
N ASP A 12 1.40 -14.51 0.82
CA ASP A 12 2.73 -13.98 1.07
C ASP A 12 3.80 -14.84 0.39
N GLY A 13 4.68 -14.20 -0.39
CA GLY A 13 5.74 -14.85 -1.14
C GLY A 13 5.34 -15.38 -2.51
N GLU A 14 4.06 -15.40 -2.84
CA GLU A 14 3.58 -15.93 -4.13
C GLU A 14 3.61 -14.88 -5.24
N LEU A 15 3.36 -15.34 -6.46
CA LEU A 15 3.31 -14.46 -7.62
C LEU A 15 2.06 -13.57 -7.58
N ILE A 16 2.23 -12.31 -7.93
CA ILE A 16 1.13 -11.37 -8.09
C ILE A 16 0.47 -11.64 -9.45
N PRO A 17 -0.86 -11.85 -9.48
CA PRO A 17 -1.55 -12.05 -10.75
C PRO A 17 -1.39 -10.86 -11.71
N LYS A 18 -1.34 -11.13 -13.01
CA LYS A 18 -1.15 -10.10 -14.04
C LYS A 18 -2.15 -8.95 -13.97
N ARG A 19 -3.38 -9.23 -13.51
CA ARG A 19 -4.41 -8.18 -13.44
C ARG A 19 -4.03 -7.02 -12.53
N HIS A 20 -3.08 -7.24 -11.62
CA HIS A 20 -2.58 -6.22 -10.69
C HIS A 20 -1.27 -5.59 -11.16
N THR A 21 -0.89 -5.83 -12.41
CA THR A 21 0.40 -5.36 -12.97
C THR A 21 0.18 -4.62 -14.26
N CYS A 22 1.24 -3.98 -14.79
CA CYS A 22 1.18 -3.28 -16.07
C CYS A 22 0.98 -4.21 -17.27
N ASP A 23 1.13 -5.52 -17.11
CA ASP A 23 0.87 -6.50 -18.17
C ASP A 23 -0.60 -6.89 -18.24
N GLY A 24 -1.42 -6.41 -17.32
CA GLY A 24 -2.86 -6.66 -17.29
C GLY A 24 -3.63 -5.36 -17.10
N GLU A 25 -4.71 -5.44 -16.34
CA GLU A 25 -5.60 -4.28 -16.11
C GLU A 25 -5.00 -3.26 -15.14
N ASP A 26 -3.93 -3.60 -14.46
CA ASP A 26 -3.23 -2.73 -13.51
C ASP A 26 -4.11 -2.26 -12.36
N LEU A 27 -4.96 -3.15 -11.87
CA LEU A 27 -5.85 -2.88 -10.74
C LEU A 27 -5.14 -3.12 -9.42
N SER A 28 -5.39 -2.27 -8.43
CA SER A 28 -4.87 -2.50 -7.08
C SER A 28 -5.47 -3.79 -6.53
N PRO A 29 -4.69 -4.59 -5.78
CA PRO A 29 -5.19 -5.88 -5.27
C PRO A 29 -6.16 -5.70 -4.10
N PRO A 30 -7.05 -6.68 -3.88
CA PRO A 30 -7.93 -6.65 -2.71
C PRO A 30 -7.12 -7.01 -1.46
N LEU A 31 -7.16 -6.17 -0.45
CA LEU A 31 -6.38 -6.35 0.78
C LEU A 31 -7.31 -6.43 1.98
N ARG A 32 -6.90 -7.19 2.99
CA ARG A 32 -7.62 -7.28 4.27
C ARG A 32 -6.62 -7.31 5.42
N TRP A 33 -7.04 -6.80 6.55
CA TRP A 33 -6.25 -6.85 7.78
C TRP A 33 -7.15 -7.02 8.99
N ASN A 34 -6.54 -7.48 10.08
CA ASN A 34 -7.25 -7.75 11.33
C ASN A 34 -6.40 -7.34 12.53
N HIS A 35 -7.05 -7.30 13.66
CA HIS A 35 -6.41 -7.11 14.98
C HIS A 35 -5.49 -5.89 15.07
N PRO A 36 -5.96 -4.69 14.69
CA PRO A 36 -5.16 -3.49 14.93
C PRO A 36 -4.95 -3.29 16.44
N PRO A 37 -3.80 -2.76 16.85
CA PRO A 37 -3.55 -2.54 18.27
C PRO A 37 -4.49 -1.50 18.87
N ALA A 38 -4.67 -1.54 20.18
CA ALA A 38 -5.44 -0.53 20.90
C ALA A 38 -4.80 0.85 20.68
N GLY A 39 -5.62 1.87 20.52
CA GLY A 39 -5.13 3.23 20.30
C GLY A 39 -4.96 3.60 18.82
N THR A 40 -5.17 2.66 17.91
CA THR A 40 -5.11 2.96 16.48
C THR A 40 -6.18 3.97 16.09
N ARG A 41 -5.78 4.99 15.35
CA ARG A 41 -6.71 6.00 14.82
C ARG A 41 -6.81 5.98 13.30
N SER A 42 -5.74 5.57 12.62
CA SER A 42 -5.73 5.46 11.16
C SER A 42 -4.69 4.44 10.72
N PHE A 43 -4.75 4.07 9.43
CA PHE A 43 -3.73 3.21 8.82
C PHE A 43 -3.08 3.92 7.65
N VAL A 44 -1.86 3.50 7.35
CA VAL A 44 -1.10 3.92 6.17
C VAL A 44 -0.65 2.67 5.43
N LEU A 45 -0.80 2.68 4.10
CA LEU A 45 -0.31 1.59 3.24
C LEU A 45 0.71 2.16 2.26
N ILE A 46 1.88 1.54 2.21
CA ILE A 46 2.94 1.91 1.28
C ILE A 46 3.43 0.65 0.57
N ASP A 47 3.56 0.73 -0.75
CA ASP A 47 3.95 -0.41 -1.59
C ASP A 47 5.26 -0.11 -2.32
N PRO A 48 6.42 -0.33 -1.67
CA PRO A 48 7.72 -0.25 -2.33
C PRO A 48 8.12 -1.57 -2.96
N ASP A 49 9.02 -1.56 -3.94
CA ASP A 49 9.57 -2.79 -4.49
C ASP A 49 11.07 -2.95 -4.15
N ALA A 50 11.59 -4.13 -4.47
CA ALA A 50 12.99 -4.54 -4.34
C ALA A 50 13.28 -5.60 -5.43
N PRO A 51 14.54 -5.83 -5.79
CA PRO A 51 15.79 -5.38 -5.15
C PRO A 51 16.33 -4.05 -5.68
N GLY A 52 17.37 -3.57 -5.03
CA GLY A 52 18.16 -2.44 -5.48
C GLY A 52 17.47 -1.10 -5.27
N HIS A 53 17.23 -0.39 -6.36
CA HIS A 53 16.56 0.90 -6.29
C HIS A 53 15.10 0.73 -5.88
N ILE A 54 14.71 1.42 -4.81
CA ILE A 54 13.33 1.32 -4.30
C ILE A 54 12.42 2.22 -5.14
N TRP A 55 11.41 1.58 -5.75
CA TRP A 55 10.38 2.29 -6.51
C TRP A 55 9.07 2.16 -5.76
N VAL A 56 8.41 3.28 -5.49
CA VAL A 56 7.16 3.29 -4.73
C VAL A 56 5.98 3.21 -5.67
N HIS A 57 5.18 2.16 -5.52
CA HIS A 57 4.04 1.87 -6.39
C HIS A 57 2.73 2.44 -5.87
N TRP A 58 2.59 2.63 -4.55
CA TRP A 58 1.34 3.07 -3.97
C TRP A 58 1.58 3.72 -2.60
N VAL A 59 0.89 4.84 -2.36
CA VAL A 59 0.90 5.52 -1.08
C VAL A 59 -0.55 5.84 -0.71
N LEU A 60 -1.01 5.32 0.43
CA LEU A 60 -2.39 5.50 0.89
C LEU A 60 -2.34 5.80 2.38
N TYR A 61 -3.00 6.86 2.83
CA TYR A 61 -2.97 7.26 4.22
C TYR A 61 -4.33 7.74 4.71
N ASN A 62 -4.45 7.94 6.01
CA ASN A 62 -5.72 8.28 6.66
C ASN A 62 -6.81 7.25 6.34
N ILE A 63 -6.42 5.98 6.26
CA ILE A 63 -7.38 4.90 6.09
C ILE A 63 -8.17 4.80 7.40
N PRO A 64 -9.51 4.90 7.36
CA PRO A 64 -10.31 4.92 8.59
C PRO A 64 -10.13 3.69 9.47
N LEU A 65 -10.18 3.90 10.77
CA LEU A 65 -9.99 2.85 11.77
C LEU A 65 -10.99 1.69 11.62
N ASP A 66 -12.21 1.98 11.20
CA ASP A 66 -13.27 0.98 11.09
C ASP A 66 -13.19 0.13 9.83
N LEU A 67 -12.26 0.45 8.91
CA LEU A 67 -12.02 -0.39 7.73
C LEU A 67 -11.12 -1.58 8.08
N ARG A 68 -11.43 -2.72 7.48
CA ARG A 68 -10.63 -3.95 7.60
C ARG A 68 -10.19 -4.47 6.25
N GLY A 69 -10.32 -3.66 5.21
CA GLY A 69 -9.90 -4.05 3.87
C GLY A 69 -10.10 -2.97 2.85
N LEU A 70 -9.52 -3.23 1.69
CA LEU A 70 -9.65 -2.39 0.51
C LEU A 70 -10.12 -3.30 -0.63
N ALA A 71 -11.13 -2.85 -1.36
CA ALA A 71 -11.61 -3.58 -2.53
C ALA A 71 -10.57 -3.51 -3.66
N GLU A 72 -10.60 -4.48 -4.55
CA GLU A 72 -9.78 -4.46 -5.76
C GLU A 72 -10.16 -3.24 -6.61
N GLY A 73 -9.16 -2.63 -7.25
CA GLY A 73 -9.40 -1.56 -8.20
C GLY A 73 -9.77 -0.21 -7.57
N ILE A 74 -9.07 0.18 -6.53
CA ILE A 74 -9.25 1.50 -5.92
C ILE A 74 -9.01 2.58 -7.00
N PRO A 75 -9.94 3.52 -7.20
CA PRO A 75 -9.77 4.54 -8.25
C PRO A 75 -8.62 5.49 -7.93
N SER A 76 -8.03 6.07 -8.98
CA SER A 76 -6.87 6.97 -8.87
C SER A 76 -7.31 8.39 -8.50
N GLN A 77 -8.00 8.53 -7.38
CA GLN A 77 -8.48 9.80 -6.84
C GLN A 77 -7.66 10.14 -5.59
N GLU A 78 -7.36 11.42 -5.41
CA GLU A 78 -6.59 11.83 -4.23
C GLU A 78 -7.37 11.62 -2.94
N THR A 79 -8.66 11.93 -2.93
CA THR A 79 -9.53 11.67 -1.78
C THR A 79 -10.58 10.64 -2.18
N LEU A 80 -10.64 9.54 -1.43
CA LEU A 80 -11.57 8.45 -1.69
C LEU A 80 -12.91 8.70 -0.96
N PRO A 81 -14.00 8.02 -1.39
CA PRO A 81 -15.31 8.17 -0.72
C PRO A 81 -15.28 7.85 0.78
N ASN A 82 -14.39 6.98 1.23
CA ASN A 82 -14.25 6.65 2.66
C ASN A 82 -13.33 7.63 3.41
N GLU A 83 -12.92 8.71 2.75
CA GLU A 83 -12.05 9.77 3.27
C GLU A 83 -10.57 9.39 3.36
N ALA A 84 -10.18 8.16 3.02
CA ALA A 84 -8.78 7.83 2.86
C ALA A 84 -8.19 8.65 1.70
N ARG A 85 -6.90 8.94 1.77
CA ARG A 85 -6.22 9.77 0.78
C ARG A 85 -5.08 9.02 0.13
N GLN A 86 -4.88 9.27 -1.14
CA GLN A 86 -3.77 8.69 -1.89
C GLN A 86 -2.73 9.76 -2.22
N GLY A 87 -1.45 9.39 -2.09
CA GLY A 87 -0.35 10.24 -2.45
C GLY A 87 0.21 9.92 -3.82
N LEU A 88 1.32 10.58 -4.17
CA LEU A 88 2.03 10.33 -5.42
C LEU A 88 2.86 9.07 -5.34
N ASN A 89 2.73 8.21 -6.35
CA ASN A 89 3.66 7.12 -6.54
C ASN A 89 4.91 7.62 -7.31
N ASP A 90 5.88 6.75 -7.53
CA ASP A 90 7.12 7.18 -8.20
C ASP A 90 6.96 7.39 -9.71
N SER A 91 5.79 7.06 -10.27
CA SER A 91 5.44 7.44 -11.63
C SER A 91 4.85 8.86 -11.69
N GLN A 92 4.85 9.58 -10.58
CA GLN A 92 4.30 10.94 -10.45
C GLN A 92 2.79 10.98 -10.66
N GLU A 93 2.10 9.90 -10.34
CA GLU A 93 0.65 9.79 -10.45
C GLU A 93 0.02 9.49 -9.09
N ILE A 94 -1.23 9.89 -8.92
CA ILE A 94 -2.01 9.57 -7.72
C ILE A 94 -2.53 8.15 -7.84
N GLY A 95 -2.31 7.32 -6.81
CA GLY A 95 -2.88 6.00 -6.73
C GLY A 95 -1.90 4.87 -6.98
N TYR A 96 -2.45 3.73 -7.37
CA TYR A 96 -1.70 2.50 -7.57
C TYR A 96 -1.11 2.43 -8.98
N GLY A 97 0.21 2.18 -9.06
CA GLY A 97 0.87 1.80 -10.29
C GLY A 97 1.52 0.46 -10.07
N GLY A 98 1.02 -0.57 -10.71
CA GLY A 98 1.42 -1.94 -10.43
C GLY A 98 2.83 -2.32 -10.89
N PRO A 99 3.27 -3.54 -10.56
CA PRO A 99 4.56 -4.05 -10.99
C PRO A 99 4.77 -3.98 -12.49
N CYS A 100 5.89 -3.42 -12.89
CA CYS A 100 6.26 -3.30 -14.30
C CYS A 100 7.78 -3.42 -14.45
N PRO A 101 8.38 -4.54 -13.99
CA PRO A 101 9.83 -4.69 -13.99
C PRO A 101 10.36 -4.93 -15.41
N PRO A 102 11.64 -4.63 -15.65
CA PRO A 102 12.25 -5.06 -16.90
C PRO A 102 12.28 -6.58 -16.99
N PRO A 103 12.34 -7.18 -18.19
CA PRO A 103 12.44 -8.64 -18.33
C PRO A 103 13.66 -9.17 -17.57
N GLY A 104 13.50 -10.30 -16.88
CA GLY A 104 14.58 -10.94 -16.15
C GLY A 104 14.11 -11.51 -14.81
N LYS A 105 14.93 -11.29 -13.77
CA LYS A 105 14.68 -11.83 -12.44
C LYS A 105 13.42 -11.24 -11.81
N PRO A 106 12.70 -12.03 -10.98
CA PRO A 106 11.55 -11.50 -10.27
C PRO A 106 11.94 -10.36 -9.32
N HIS A 107 11.07 -9.35 -9.27
CA HIS A 107 11.14 -8.32 -8.24
C HIS A 107 10.17 -8.67 -7.13
N ARG A 108 10.43 -8.14 -5.94
CA ARG A 108 9.57 -8.33 -4.76
C ARG A 108 8.87 -7.02 -4.47
N TYR A 109 7.56 -7.12 -4.21
CA TYR A 109 6.69 -5.98 -3.97
C TYR A 109 6.12 -6.13 -2.57
N TYR A 110 6.37 -5.15 -1.70
CA TYR A 110 5.99 -5.21 -0.30
C TYR A 110 4.81 -4.28 -0.05
N PHE A 111 3.71 -4.86 0.40
CA PHE A 111 2.57 -4.06 0.86
C PHE A 111 2.75 -3.90 2.36
N LYS A 112 3.15 -2.71 2.78
CA LYS A 112 3.43 -2.41 4.19
C LYS A 112 2.29 -1.60 4.78
N LEU A 113 1.63 -2.14 5.79
CA LEU A 113 0.52 -1.50 6.47
C LEU A 113 0.95 -1.09 7.87
N TYR A 114 0.72 0.17 8.22
CA TYR A 114 1.08 0.76 9.50
C TYR A 114 -0.17 1.19 10.24
N ALA A 115 -0.25 0.84 11.53
CA ALA A 115 -1.31 1.34 12.41
C ALA A 115 -0.76 2.53 13.18
N LEU A 116 -1.44 3.67 13.08
CA LEU A 116 -0.99 4.93 13.67
C LEU A 116 -1.94 5.39 14.78
N ASP A 117 -1.41 6.15 15.74
CA ASP A 117 -2.21 6.74 16.80
C ASP A 117 -2.74 8.15 16.45
N VAL A 118 -2.57 8.58 15.21
CA VAL A 118 -3.03 9.89 14.71
C VAL A 118 -3.54 9.74 13.29
N GLU A 119 -4.27 10.77 12.83
CA GLU A 119 -4.49 11.00 11.42
C GLU A 119 -3.43 11.99 10.95
N LEU A 120 -2.99 11.85 9.69
CA LEU A 120 -1.94 12.70 9.15
C LEU A 120 -2.52 13.94 8.48
N ALA A 121 -1.93 15.11 8.76
CA ALA A 121 -2.30 16.37 8.11
C ALA A 121 -1.23 16.68 7.06
N LEU A 122 -1.50 16.32 5.81
CA LEU A 122 -0.57 16.47 4.70
C LEU A 122 -1.16 17.31 3.59
N LYS A 123 -0.29 17.97 2.85
CA LYS A 123 -0.69 18.74 1.67
C LYS A 123 -1.04 17.78 0.53
N SER A 124 -1.80 18.31 -0.44
CA SER A 124 -2.09 17.61 -1.68
C SER A 124 -0.81 17.07 -2.33
N ARG A 125 -0.89 15.94 -3.01
CA ARG A 125 0.20 15.28 -3.73
C ARG A 125 1.35 14.85 -2.80
N ALA A 126 1.03 14.37 -1.62
CA ALA A 126 2.02 13.88 -0.67
C ALA A 126 2.76 12.65 -1.25
N THR A 127 4.07 12.59 -1.03
CA THR A 127 4.90 11.48 -1.44
C THR A 127 5.13 10.51 -0.28
N LYS A 128 5.76 9.36 -0.55
CA LYS A 128 6.17 8.44 0.51
C LYS A 128 7.01 9.16 1.55
N ALA A 129 7.94 10.02 1.12
CA ALA A 129 8.82 10.73 2.05
C ALA A 129 8.03 11.62 3.01
N HIS A 130 7.01 12.34 2.50
CA HIS A 130 6.14 13.17 3.33
C HIS A 130 5.37 12.33 4.34
N VAL A 131 4.83 11.19 3.89
CA VAL A 131 4.04 10.30 4.75
C VAL A 131 4.93 9.67 5.83
N VAL A 132 6.08 9.14 5.45
CA VAL A 132 7.02 8.51 6.39
C VAL A 132 7.49 9.51 7.45
N ASP A 133 7.77 10.73 7.04
CA ASP A 133 8.20 11.77 7.98
C ASP A 133 7.07 12.09 8.98
N ALA A 134 5.83 12.21 8.50
CA ALA A 134 4.68 12.49 9.36
C ALA A 134 4.35 11.32 10.30
N MET A 135 4.68 10.10 9.93
CA MET A 135 4.43 8.91 10.76
C MET A 135 5.39 8.78 11.96
N LYS A 136 6.54 9.44 11.92
CA LYS A 136 7.56 9.29 12.97
C LYS A 136 6.99 9.56 14.36
N GLY A 137 7.20 8.61 15.28
CA GLY A 137 6.71 8.70 16.64
C GLY A 137 5.25 8.33 16.82
N HIS A 138 4.55 7.92 15.75
CA HIS A 138 3.12 7.62 15.78
C HIS A 138 2.77 6.20 15.35
N VAL A 139 3.76 5.37 14.99
CA VAL A 139 3.51 4.00 14.55
C VAL A 139 3.34 3.08 15.75
N LEU A 140 2.16 2.48 15.88
CA LEU A 140 1.86 1.53 16.94
C LEU A 140 2.25 0.11 16.56
N ALA A 141 2.07 -0.25 15.29
CA ALA A 141 2.40 -1.58 14.78
C ALA A 141 2.50 -1.52 13.26
N GLU A 142 3.18 -2.51 12.68
CA GLU A 142 3.24 -2.66 11.22
C GLU A 142 3.12 -4.12 10.85
N THR A 143 2.63 -4.37 9.65
CA THR A 143 2.57 -5.70 9.04
C THR A 143 2.90 -5.58 7.56
N CYS A 144 3.31 -6.68 6.96
CA CYS A 144 3.78 -6.67 5.59
C CYS A 144 3.30 -7.93 4.85
N LEU A 145 2.92 -7.73 3.60
CA LEU A 145 2.60 -8.82 2.68
C LEU A 145 3.51 -8.66 1.46
N MET A 146 4.19 -9.71 1.04
CA MET A 146 5.10 -9.65 -0.10
C MET A 146 4.58 -10.49 -1.24
N GLY A 147 4.60 -9.94 -2.46
CA GLY A 147 4.33 -10.69 -3.67
C GLY A 147 5.49 -10.54 -4.65
N GLN A 148 5.60 -11.46 -5.60
CA GLN A 148 6.64 -11.43 -6.61
C GLN A 148 6.04 -11.27 -8.01
N PHE A 149 6.79 -10.65 -8.90
CA PHE A 149 6.41 -10.58 -10.31
C PHE A 149 7.65 -10.46 -11.18
N ALA A 150 7.63 -11.18 -12.29
CA ALA A 150 8.68 -11.11 -13.32
C ALA A 150 8.04 -11.03 -14.70
N ARG A 151 8.75 -10.44 -15.64
CA ARG A 151 8.33 -10.36 -17.05
C ARG A 151 9.22 -11.21 -17.92
#